data_66e1b203f40bbfe72c7fc74f5bc78d64
#
_entry.id   66e1b203f40bbfe72c7fc74f5bc78d64
#
_cell.length_a   1.000
_cell.length_b   1.000
_cell.length_c   1.000
_cell.angle_alpha   90.00
_cell.angle_beta   90.00
_cell.angle_gamma   90.00
#
_symmetry.space_group_name_H-M   'P 1'
#
loop_
_entity.id
_entity.type
_entity.pdbx_description
1 polymer ?
#
loop_
_entity_poly.entity_id
_entity_poly.type
_entity_poly.pdbx_seq_one_letter_code
_entity_poly.pdbx_strand_id
1 'polypeptide(L)'
;MSQTFVDFRDAGFTYDGESFVFKHLDLTVPQGQFLCLLGGNGSGKSTLAKHINALLVPDEGEVLVFDCDTRDADCTYFIRSNAGLVFQNPDDQLVASLIENDVAFGPENLGVPLPELRDRVTQALKEVGLQGFEKNETNALSGGQKQRVAIAGVLAMDPAILILDEATAMLDPRGRAGLLRVVRELHAAGMTVVMITHYMEEAALADRVVVLDRGAVRLDGTPQEVLTRAHELRELSLEVPFACRLSLELQARGLPVATCITDDALKEELCALRSKM
;
A
#
# COMPACT_ATOMS: atom_id res chain seq x y z
N MET A 1 3.07 -24.47 -1.57
CA MET A 1 3.76 -23.21 -1.87
C MET A 1 2.68 -22.22 -2.22
N SER A 2 2.67 -21.00 -1.63
CA SER A 2 1.72 -19.95 -2.02
C SER A 2 2.01 -19.54 -3.46
N GLN A 3 0.96 -19.28 -4.24
CA GLN A 3 1.09 -18.76 -5.60
C GLN A 3 1.73 -17.36 -5.54
N THR A 4 2.63 -17.07 -6.47
CA THR A 4 3.21 -15.71 -6.62
C THR A 4 2.25 -14.88 -7.47
N PHE A 5 1.80 -13.73 -6.94
CA PHE A 5 0.90 -12.84 -7.68
C PHE A 5 1.65 -11.79 -8.47
N VAL A 6 2.80 -11.33 -7.98
CA VAL A 6 3.65 -10.35 -8.67
C VAL A 6 5.08 -10.86 -8.70
N ASP A 7 5.73 -10.79 -9.86
CA ASP A 7 7.10 -11.24 -10.04
C ASP A 7 7.85 -10.30 -11.00
N PHE A 8 8.76 -9.50 -10.45
CA PHE A 8 9.71 -8.70 -11.20
C PHE A 8 10.97 -9.53 -11.39
N ARG A 9 11.41 -9.71 -12.64
CA ARG A 9 12.59 -10.49 -13.03
C ARG A 9 13.55 -9.65 -13.83
N ASP A 10 14.66 -9.30 -13.23
CA ASP A 10 15.70 -8.46 -13.85
C ASP A 10 15.10 -7.20 -14.52
N ALA A 11 14.05 -6.64 -13.90
CA ALA A 11 13.24 -5.59 -14.51
C ALA A 11 13.98 -4.25 -14.52
N GLY A 12 13.88 -3.53 -15.64
CA GLY A 12 14.39 -2.18 -15.81
C GLY A 12 13.35 -1.26 -16.44
N PHE A 13 13.30 0.00 -15.99
CA PHE A 13 12.36 0.99 -16.51
C PHE A 13 12.94 2.40 -16.52
N THR A 14 12.65 3.14 -17.59
CA THR A 14 12.99 4.55 -17.76
C THR A 14 11.81 5.34 -18.32
N TYR A 15 11.64 6.62 -17.93
CA TYR A 15 10.62 7.50 -18.51
C TYR A 15 11.11 8.23 -19.76
N ASP A 16 12.43 8.39 -19.92
CA ASP A 16 13.06 9.24 -20.95
C ASP A 16 13.98 8.45 -21.91
N GLY A 17 14.16 7.14 -21.69
CA GLY A 17 15.04 6.29 -22.46
C GLY A 17 16.53 6.41 -22.08
N GLU A 18 16.87 7.29 -21.13
CA GLU A 18 18.28 7.56 -20.75
C GLU A 18 18.54 7.18 -19.28
N SER A 19 17.69 7.64 -18.37
CA SER A 19 17.86 7.51 -16.92
C SER A 19 16.93 6.44 -16.35
N PHE A 20 17.49 5.32 -15.91
CA PHE A 20 16.71 4.27 -15.28
C PHE A 20 16.16 4.69 -13.92
N VAL A 21 14.86 4.50 -13.72
CA VAL A 21 14.22 4.63 -12.39
C VAL A 21 14.60 3.44 -11.52
N PHE A 22 14.61 2.24 -12.11
CA PHE A 22 15.20 1.03 -11.54
C PHE A 22 15.78 0.17 -12.66
N LYS A 23 16.78 -0.62 -12.33
CA LYS A 23 17.44 -1.56 -13.23
C LYS A 23 17.86 -2.81 -12.45
N HIS A 24 17.76 -3.97 -13.09
CA HIS A 24 18.05 -5.25 -12.46
C HIS A 24 17.26 -5.46 -11.16
N LEU A 25 15.96 -5.08 -11.20
CA LEU A 25 15.07 -5.21 -10.04
C LEU A 25 14.44 -6.60 -10.03
N ASP A 26 14.68 -7.34 -8.94
CA ASP A 26 14.02 -8.59 -8.62
C ASP A 26 13.15 -8.37 -7.37
N LEU A 27 11.85 -8.65 -7.49
CA LEU A 27 10.90 -8.56 -6.37
C LEU A 27 9.71 -9.46 -6.62
N THR A 28 9.35 -10.26 -5.62
CA THR A 28 8.15 -11.12 -5.67
C THR A 28 7.15 -10.70 -4.59
N VAL A 29 5.85 -10.83 -4.90
CA VAL A 29 4.76 -10.67 -3.92
C VAL A 29 3.87 -11.92 -3.99
N PRO A 30 3.92 -12.80 -2.97
CA PRO A 30 3.04 -13.94 -2.86
C PRO A 30 1.57 -13.54 -2.66
N GLN A 31 0.65 -14.42 -3.06
CA GLN A 31 -0.77 -14.30 -2.74
C GLN A 31 -0.99 -14.16 -1.23
N GLY A 32 -1.84 -13.23 -0.84
CA GLY A 32 -2.23 -13.00 0.55
C GLY A 32 -1.15 -12.30 1.40
N GLN A 33 -0.04 -11.85 0.79
CA GLN A 33 0.98 -11.08 1.52
C GLN A 33 0.58 -9.61 1.64
N PHE A 34 0.81 -9.02 2.80
CA PHE A 34 0.83 -7.57 2.98
C PHE A 34 2.28 -7.07 2.86
N LEU A 35 2.62 -6.52 1.70
CA LEU A 35 3.91 -5.89 1.43
C LEU A 35 3.84 -4.39 1.68
N CYS A 36 4.77 -3.84 2.48
CA CYS A 36 4.98 -2.41 2.59
C CYS A 36 6.26 -1.99 1.86
N LEU A 37 6.14 -0.98 0.99
CA LEU A 37 7.26 -0.37 0.27
C LEU A 37 7.63 0.96 0.92
N LEU A 38 8.83 1.07 1.44
CA LEU A 38 9.43 2.28 1.98
C LEU A 38 10.54 2.80 1.06
N GLY A 39 10.93 4.05 1.22
CA GLY A 39 12.04 4.66 0.51
C GLY A 39 11.87 6.17 0.34
N GLY A 40 12.94 6.88 0.03
CA GLY A 40 12.91 8.32 -0.22
C GLY A 40 12.10 8.70 -1.47
N ASN A 41 11.88 10.01 -1.65
CA ASN A 41 11.27 10.52 -2.88
C ASN A 41 12.15 10.20 -4.08
N GLY A 42 11.54 9.75 -5.19
CA GLY A 42 12.27 9.36 -6.40
C GLY A 42 12.96 7.99 -6.31
N SER A 43 12.73 7.19 -5.26
CA SER A 43 13.31 5.84 -5.17
C SER A 43 12.68 4.78 -6.08
N GLY A 44 11.57 5.10 -6.77
CA GLY A 44 10.90 4.21 -7.74
C GLY A 44 9.63 3.52 -7.23
N LYS A 45 9.16 3.78 -6.00
CA LYS A 45 7.98 3.10 -5.39
C LYS A 45 6.71 3.22 -6.22
N SER A 46 6.29 4.43 -6.56
CA SER A 46 5.07 4.66 -7.37
C SER A 46 5.21 4.10 -8.79
N THR A 47 6.43 4.11 -9.34
CA THR A 47 6.72 3.50 -10.63
C THR A 47 6.54 1.99 -10.54
N LEU A 48 7.04 1.34 -9.49
CA LEU A 48 6.86 -0.07 -9.22
C LEU A 48 5.36 -0.43 -9.06
N ALA A 49 4.60 0.36 -8.29
CA ALA A 49 3.16 0.19 -8.13
C ALA A 49 2.41 0.22 -9.48
N LYS A 50 2.79 1.13 -10.37
CA LYS A 50 2.20 1.25 -11.71
C LYS A 50 2.53 0.06 -12.63
N HIS A 51 3.64 -0.64 -12.42
CA HIS A 51 3.95 -1.89 -13.13
C HIS A 51 3.06 -3.03 -12.63
N ILE A 52 2.77 -3.11 -11.32
CA ILE A 52 1.86 -4.15 -10.77
C ILE A 52 0.46 -4.05 -11.37
N ASN A 53 0.01 -2.83 -11.69
CA ASN A 53 -1.32 -2.61 -12.32
C ASN A 53 -1.25 -2.56 -13.87
N ALA A 54 -0.09 -2.84 -14.47
CA ALA A 54 0.16 -2.71 -15.91
C ALA A 54 -0.19 -1.33 -16.50
N LEU A 55 -0.10 -0.24 -15.70
CA LEU A 55 -0.12 1.14 -16.21
C LEU A 55 1.21 1.51 -16.87
N LEU A 56 2.29 0.92 -16.40
CA LEU A 56 3.61 0.96 -17.01
C LEU A 56 4.06 -0.46 -17.29
N VAL A 57 4.90 -0.61 -18.30
CA VAL A 57 5.52 -1.89 -18.66
C VAL A 57 7.05 -1.74 -18.64
N PRO A 58 7.80 -2.79 -18.30
CA PRO A 58 9.26 -2.70 -18.23
C PRO A 58 9.90 -2.53 -19.62
N ASP A 59 11.00 -1.75 -19.69
CA ASP A 59 11.84 -1.64 -20.89
C ASP A 59 12.82 -2.81 -21.00
N GLU A 60 13.31 -3.32 -19.84
CA GLU A 60 14.21 -4.47 -19.75
C GLU A 60 13.63 -5.49 -18.76
N GLY A 61 13.97 -6.78 -18.94
CA GLY A 61 13.48 -7.87 -18.07
C GLY A 61 11.99 -8.17 -18.23
N GLU A 62 11.36 -8.65 -17.17
CA GLU A 62 9.94 -9.06 -17.17
C GLU A 62 9.24 -8.61 -15.89
N VAL A 63 7.93 -8.26 -16.00
CA VAL A 63 7.04 -8.12 -14.86
C VAL A 63 5.81 -8.97 -15.11
N LEU A 64 5.65 -10.02 -14.30
CA LEU A 64 4.51 -10.91 -14.36
C LEU A 64 3.53 -10.58 -13.23
N VAL A 65 2.25 -10.47 -13.55
CA VAL A 65 1.19 -10.29 -12.56
C VAL A 65 0.13 -11.36 -12.82
N PHE A 66 -0.13 -12.23 -11.84
CA PHE A 66 -0.95 -13.44 -11.99
C PHE A 66 -0.44 -14.36 -13.13
N ASP A 67 0.86 -14.53 -13.23
CA ASP A 67 1.55 -15.26 -14.32
C ASP A 67 1.36 -14.65 -15.73
N CYS A 68 0.77 -13.44 -15.85
CA CYS A 68 0.59 -12.70 -17.09
C CYS A 68 1.70 -11.64 -17.25
N ASP A 69 2.36 -11.60 -18.41
CA ASP A 69 3.32 -10.54 -18.74
C ASP A 69 2.59 -9.20 -18.91
N THR A 70 3.02 -8.17 -18.21
CA THR A 70 2.41 -6.83 -18.27
C THR A 70 2.54 -6.17 -19.65
N ARG A 71 3.45 -6.66 -20.50
CA ARG A 71 3.61 -6.21 -21.90
C ARG A 71 2.56 -6.82 -22.85
N ASP A 72 1.93 -7.93 -22.43
CA ASP A 72 0.90 -8.56 -23.25
C ASP A 72 -0.42 -7.77 -23.16
N ALA A 73 -0.82 -7.20 -24.30
CA ALA A 73 -2.05 -6.41 -24.39
C ALA A 73 -3.31 -7.23 -24.05
N ASP A 74 -3.31 -8.52 -24.34
CA ASP A 74 -4.44 -9.43 -24.04
C ASP A 74 -4.57 -9.67 -22.52
N CYS A 75 -3.48 -9.55 -21.77
CA CYS A 75 -3.44 -9.66 -20.32
C CYS A 75 -3.84 -8.37 -19.58
N THR A 76 -3.72 -7.22 -20.23
CA THR A 76 -3.88 -5.90 -19.58
C THR A 76 -5.24 -5.74 -18.90
N TYR A 77 -6.33 -6.15 -19.53
CA TYR A 77 -7.68 -6.06 -18.96
C TYR A 77 -7.79 -6.95 -17.70
N PHE A 78 -7.30 -8.17 -17.78
CA PHE A 78 -7.31 -9.11 -16.64
C PHE A 78 -6.49 -8.57 -15.46
N ILE A 79 -5.28 -8.07 -15.72
CA ILE A 79 -4.42 -7.50 -14.66
C ILE A 79 -5.12 -6.31 -14.01
N ARG A 80 -5.61 -5.34 -14.77
CA ARG A 80 -6.24 -4.12 -14.25
C ARG A 80 -7.54 -4.38 -13.50
N SER A 81 -8.30 -5.40 -13.87
CA SER A 81 -9.51 -5.78 -13.15
C SER A 81 -9.24 -6.47 -11.81
N ASN A 82 -8.05 -7.08 -11.64
CA ASN A 82 -7.68 -7.82 -10.43
C ASN A 82 -6.61 -7.14 -9.56
N ALA A 83 -5.91 -6.12 -10.08
CA ALA A 83 -4.92 -5.34 -9.34
C ALA A 83 -5.38 -3.88 -9.27
N GLY A 84 -6.12 -3.54 -8.22
CA GLY A 84 -6.67 -2.21 -8.00
C GLY A 84 -5.63 -1.25 -7.43
N LEU A 85 -5.43 -0.09 -8.07
CA LEU A 85 -4.48 0.94 -7.66
C LEU A 85 -5.20 2.20 -7.17
N VAL A 86 -4.87 2.64 -5.97
CA VAL A 86 -5.29 3.93 -5.41
C VAL A 86 -4.12 4.90 -5.52
N PHE A 87 -4.31 6.01 -6.22
CA PHE A 87 -3.30 7.03 -6.43
C PHE A 87 -3.09 7.92 -5.19
N GLN A 88 -1.91 8.52 -5.10
CA GLN A 88 -1.57 9.47 -4.06
C GLN A 88 -2.49 10.69 -4.05
N ASN A 89 -2.80 11.24 -5.23
CA ASN A 89 -3.71 12.36 -5.38
C ASN A 89 -5.08 11.88 -5.88
N PRO A 90 -6.15 12.00 -5.09
CA PRO A 90 -7.49 11.54 -5.49
C PRO A 90 -8.07 12.31 -6.68
N ASP A 91 -7.67 13.56 -6.93
CA ASP A 91 -8.14 14.33 -8.08
C ASP A 91 -7.68 13.74 -9.42
N ASP A 92 -6.61 12.93 -9.43
CA ASP A 92 -6.15 12.21 -10.62
C ASP A 92 -6.94 10.91 -10.87
N GLN A 93 -7.79 10.51 -9.93
CA GLN A 93 -8.54 9.25 -9.99
C GLN A 93 -10.04 9.45 -10.14
N LEU A 94 -10.64 10.48 -9.51
CA LEU A 94 -12.08 10.72 -9.55
C LEU A 94 -12.51 11.23 -10.92
N VAL A 95 -13.53 10.60 -11.53
CA VAL A 95 -13.99 10.88 -12.88
C VAL A 95 -15.45 11.32 -12.96
N ALA A 96 -16.28 10.98 -11.96
CA ALA A 96 -17.71 11.30 -11.95
C ALA A 96 -18.04 12.45 -10.98
N SER A 97 -19.13 13.16 -11.26
CA SER A 97 -19.60 14.28 -10.45
C SER A 97 -20.33 13.84 -9.18
N LEU A 98 -20.89 12.64 -9.13
CA LEU A 98 -21.57 12.08 -7.94
C LEU A 98 -20.76 10.90 -7.39
N ILE A 99 -20.72 10.80 -6.07
CA ILE A 99 -19.96 9.75 -5.37
C ILE A 99 -20.38 8.34 -5.81
N GLU A 100 -21.70 8.05 -5.83
CA GLU A 100 -22.16 6.71 -6.23
C GLU A 100 -21.76 6.35 -7.65
N ASN A 101 -21.76 7.32 -8.57
CA ASN A 101 -21.39 7.09 -9.97
C ASN A 101 -19.88 6.88 -10.09
N ASP A 102 -19.10 7.58 -9.30
CA ASP A 102 -17.64 7.42 -9.30
C ASP A 102 -17.24 6.04 -8.77
N VAL A 103 -17.83 5.62 -7.65
CA VAL A 103 -17.58 4.29 -7.07
C VAL A 103 -18.10 3.17 -7.98
N ALA A 104 -19.21 3.39 -8.71
CA ALA A 104 -19.77 2.44 -9.66
C ALA A 104 -18.95 2.30 -10.95
N PHE A 105 -18.14 3.31 -11.29
CA PHE A 105 -17.46 3.39 -12.60
C PHE A 105 -16.60 2.16 -12.91
N GLY A 106 -15.79 1.70 -11.97
CA GLY A 106 -14.96 0.50 -12.13
C GLY A 106 -15.78 -0.77 -12.35
N PRO A 107 -16.69 -1.14 -11.42
CA PRO A 107 -17.55 -2.31 -11.58
C PRO A 107 -18.46 -2.28 -12.81
N GLU A 108 -18.97 -1.10 -13.23
CA GLU A 108 -19.73 -0.95 -14.48
C GLU A 108 -18.89 -1.36 -15.70
N ASN A 109 -17.64 -0.88 -15.78
CA ASN A 109 -16.71 -1.26 -16.85
C ASN A 109 -16.33 -2.75 -16.83
N LEU A 110 -16.42 -3.40 -15.67
CA LEU A 110 -16.26 -4.85 -15.54
C LEU A 110 -17.52 -5.63 -15.91
N GLY A 111 -18.63 -4.95 -16.24
CA GLY A 111 -19.88 -5.59 -16.62
C GLY A 111 -20.66 -6.18 -15.43
N VAL A 112 -20.45 -5.71 -14.21
CA VAL A 112 -21.17 -6.17 -13.02
C VAL A 112 -22.66 -5.84 -13.16
N PRO A 113 -23.59 -6.82 -12.97
CA PRO A 113 -25.01 -6.60 -13.11
C PRO A 113 -25.57 -5.59 -12.10
N LEU A 114 -26.56 -4.77 -12.51
CA LEU A 114 -27.11 -3.67 -11.69
C LEU A 114 -27.47 -4.03 -10.23
N PRO A 115 -28.11 -5.16 -9.90
CA PRO A 115 -28.39 -5.50 -8.50
C PRO A 115 -27.10 -5.65 -7.67
N GLU A 116 -26.14 -6.41 -8.18
CA GLU A 116 -24.84 -6.64 -7.53
C GLU A 116 -24.01 -5.36 -7.48
N LEU A 117 -24.02 -4.56 -8.53
CA LEU A 117 -23.34 -3.27 -8.60
C LEU A 117 -23.74 -2.36 -7.43
N ARG A 118 -25.05 -2.24 -7.17
CA ARG A 118 -25.56 -1.41 -6.06
C ARG A 118 -25.09 -1.91 -4.70
N ASP A 119 -25.07 -3.22 -4.52
CA ASP A 119 -24.60 -3.84 -3.28
C ASP A 119 -23.11 -3.59 -3.07
N ARG A 120 -22.29 -3.75 -4.11
CA ARG A 120 -20.85 -3.46 -4.09
C ARG A 120 -20.56 -1.99 -3.76
N VAL A 121 -21.24 -1.05 -4.42
CA VAL A 121 -21.09 0.40 -4.16
C VAL A 121 -21.48 0.74 -2.72
N THR A 122 -22.62 0.23 -2.25
CA THR A 122 -23.09 0.48 -0.89
C THR A 122 -22.11 -0.07 0.15
N GLN A 123 -21.61 -1.29 -0.06
CA GLN A 123 -20.65 -1.91 0.84
C GLN A 123 -19.32 -1.17 0.86
N ALA A 124 -18.76 -0.82 -0.31
CA ALA A 124 -17.51 -0.08 -0.41
C ALA A 124 -17.59 1.29 0.28
N LEU A 125 -18.69 2.04 0.08
CA LEU A 125 -18.90 3.31 0.75
C LEU A 125 -19.02 3.16 2.27
N LYS A 126 -19.66 2.09 2.75
CA LYS A 126 -19.74 1.78 4.18
C LYS A 126 -18.38 1.48 4.78
N GLU A 127 -17.53 0.70 4.09
CA GLU A 127 -16.19 0.35 4.55
C GLU A 127 -15.30 1.58 4.76
N VAL A 128 -15.38 2.55 3.85
CA VAL A 128 -14.61 3.79 3.97
C VAL A 128 -15.30 4.87 4.83
N GLY A 129 -16.46 4.58 5.44
CA GLY A 129 -17.18 5.49 6.31
C GLY A 129 -17.85 6.67 5.58
N LEU A 130 -18.31 6.43 4.35
CA LEU A 130 -19.05 7.38 3.52
C LEU A 130 -20.51 6.97 3.25
N GLN A 131 -21.06 6.08 4.06
CA GLN A 131 -22.48 5.71 3.99
C GLN A 131 -23.36 6.95 4.19
N GLY A 132 -24.34 7.15 3.29
CA GLY A 132 -25.23 8.32 3.28
C GLY A 132 -24.72 9.52 2.47
N PHE A 133 -23.53 9.39 1.85
CA PHE A 133 -22.95 10.42 0.99
C PHE A 133 -23.11 10.12 -0.52
N GLU A 134 -23.84 9.07 -0.88
CA GLU A 134 -23.93 8.54 -2.25
C GLU A 134 -24.31 9.62 -3.29
N LYS A 135 -25.24 10.51 -2.91
CA LYS A 135 -25.77 11.58 -3.79
C LYS A 135 -24.99 12.89 -3.72
N ASN A 136 -23.92 12.96 -2.94
CA ASN A 136 -23.12 14.17 -2.85
C ASN A 136 -22.21 14.32 -4.06
N GLU A 137 -21.86 15.58 -4.38
CA GLU A 137 -20.93 15.89 -5.45
C GLU A 137 -19.48 15.66 -5.02
N THR A 138 -18.69 15.07 -5.88
CA THR A 138 -17.26 14.76 -5.62
C THR A 138 -16.40 16.02 -5.47
N ASN A 139 -16.74 17.11 -6.19
CA ASN A 139 -16.04 18.38 -6.13
C ASN A 139 -16.29 19.17 -4.83
N ALA A 140 -17.37 18.87 -4.09
CA ALA A 140 -17.68 19.48 -2.80
C ALA A 140 -16.95 18.82 -1.61
N LEU A 141 -16.19 17.74 -1.86
CA LEU A 141 -15.52 16.95 -0.84
C LEU A 141 -14.18 17.57 -0.39
N SER A 142 -13.81 17.36 0.87
CA SER A 142 -12.43 17.55 1.34
C SER A 142 -11.48 16.55 0.70
N GLY A 143 -10.16 16.84 0.64
CA GLY A 143 -9.16 15.91 0.10
C GLY A 143 -9.22 14.52 0.74
N GLY A 144 -9.40 14.45 2.06
CA GLY A 144 -9.55 13.17 2.76
C GLY A 144 -10.86 12.42 2.43
N GLN A 145 -11.95 13.13 2.12
CA GLN A 145 -13.18 12.50 1.64
C GLN A 145 -13.02 12.00 0.21
N LYS A 146 -12.40 12.79 -0.68
CA LYS A 146 -12.06 12.36 -2.04
C LYS A 146 -11.20 11.11 -2.04
N GLN A 147 -10.19 11.04 -1.18
CA GLN A 147 -9.34 9.86 -1.05
C GLN A 147 -10.15 8.62 -0.63
N ARG A 148 -11.11 8.79 0.30
CA ARG A 148 -12.00 7.67 0.68
C ARG A 148 -12.92 7.23 -0.46
N VAL A 149 -13.40 8.16 -1.30
CA VAL A 149 -14.17 7.80 -2.52
C VAL A 149 -13.30 7.03 -3.50
N ALA A 150 -12.07 7.47 -3.77
CA ALA A 150 -11.12 6.77 -4.64
C ALA A 150 -10.85 5.33 -4.16
N ILE A 151 -10.66 5.15 -2.84
CA ILE A 151 -10.48 3.82 -2.24
C ILE A 151 -11.75 2.98 -2.41
N ALA A 152 -12.94 3.55 -2.16
CA ALA A 152 -14.20 2.85 -2.34
C ALA A 152 -14.40 2.38 -3.79
N GLY A 153 -14.04 3.21 -4.78
CA GLY A 153 -14.08 2.86 -6.20
C GLY A 153 -13.24 1.63 -6.53
N VAL A 154 -12.05 1.53 -5.95
CA VAL A 154 -11.18 0.35 -6.10
C VAL A 154 -11.74 -0.86 -5.39
N LEU A 155 -12.21 -0.71 -4.14
CA LEU A 155 -12.80 -1.83 -3.36
C LEU A 155 -14.06 -2.39 -4.01
N ALA A 156 -14.89 -1.55 -4.64
CA ALA A 156 -16.09 -1.97 -5.34
C ALA A 156 -15.80 -2.90 -6.55
N MET A 157 -14.60 -2.84 -7.12
CA MET A 157 -14.14 -3.77 -8.16
C MET A 157 -13.86 -5.18 -7.63
N ASP A 158 -13.69 -5.34 -6.30
CA ASP A 158 -13.32 -6.60 -5.64
C ASP A 158 -12.00 -7.18 -6.16
N PRO A 159 -10.88 -6.43 -6.11
CA PRO A 159 -9.62 -6.84 -6.68
C PRO A 159 -8.92 -7.91 -5.81
N ALA A 160 -8.08 -8.76 -6.43
CA ALA A 160 -7.23 -9.73 -5.72
C ALA A 160 -5.98 -9.07 -5.10
N ILE A 161 -5.52 -7.95 -5.68
CA ILE A 161 -4.43 -7.11 -5.14
C ILE A 161 -4.95 -5.69 -4.95
N LEU A 162 -4.77 -5.16 -3.73
CA LEU A 162 -5.00 -3.74 -3.40
C LEU A 162 -3.66 -3.02 -3.31
N ILE A 163 -3.45 -2.03 -4.18
CA ILE A 163 -2.24 -1.21 -4.21
C ILE A 163 -2.60 0.19 -3.70
N LEU A 164 -1.93 0.65 -2.65
CA LEU A 164 -2.15 1.94 -2.01
C LEU A 164 -0.88 2.79 -2.16
N ASP A 165 -0.88 3.73 -3.11
CA ASP A 165 0.25 4.64 -3.31
C ASP A 165 0.06 5.90 -2.46
N GLU A 166 0.68 5.92 -1.27
CA GLU A 166 0.58 6.99 -0.28
C GLU A 166 -0.86 7.41 0.04
N ALA A 167 -1.82 6.49 -0.08
CA ALA A 167 -3.25 6.76 0.01
C ALA A 167 -3.71 7.28 1.39
N THR A 168 -2.87 7.21 2.41
CA THR A 168 -3.16 7.70 3.77
C THR A 168 -2.70 9.16 3.99
N ALA A 169 -1.86 9.71 3.10
CA ALA A 169 -1.21 11.01 3.29
C ALA A 169 -2.22 12.18 3.40
N MET A 170 -3.35 12.10 2.68
CA MET A 170 -4.39 13.13 2.68
C MET A 170 -5.44 12.94 3.80
N LEU A 171 -5.34 11.87 4.60
CA LEU A 171 -6.32 11.57 5.64
C LEU A 171 -5.94 12.20 6.99
N ASP A 172 -6.94 12.64 7.72
CA ASP A 172 -6.78 12.98 9.13
C ASP A 172 -6.47 11.72 9.97
N PRO A 173 -5.98 11.84 11.21
CA PRO A 173 -5.61 10.67 12.02
C PRO A 173 -6.74 9.65 12.20
N ARG A 174 -8.01 10.09 12.29
CA ARG A 174 -9.17 9.20 12.41
C ARG A 174 -9.46 8.48 11.12
N GLY A 175 -9.41 9.19 9.98
CA GLY A 175 -9.58 8.62 8.65
C GLY A 175 -8.49 7.60 8.34
N ARG A 176 -7.23 7.91 8.70
CA ARG A 176 -6.09 6.98 8.56
C ARG A 176 -6.31 5.71 9.37
N ALA A 177 -6.62 5.83 10.67
CA ALA A 177 -6.88 4.67 11.52
C ALA A 177 -8.06 3.83 11.00
N GLY A 178 -9.12 4.49 10.48
CA GLY A 178 -10.25 3.81 9.85
C GLY A 178 -9.83 3.01 8.62
N LEU A 179 -9.05 3.61 7.70
CA LEU A 179 -8.55 2.93 6.51
C LEU A 179 -7.64 1.75 6.85
N LEU A 180 -6.70 1.94 7.77
CA LEU A 180 -5.79 0.86 8.18
C LEU A 180 -6.53 -0.32 8.80
N ARG A 181 -7.63 -0.07 9.51
CA ARG A 181 -8.50 -1.14 10.00
C ARG A 181 -9.12 -1.93 8.82
N VAL A 182 -9.68 -1.23 7.82
CA VAL A 182 -10.25 -1.87 6.62
C VAL A 182 -9.18 -2.69 5.88
N VAL A 183 -8.00 -2.12 5.66
CA VAL A 183 -6.88 -2.83 5.00
C VAL A 183 -6.52 -4.11 5.75
N ARG A 184 -6.46 -4.07 7.09
CA ARG A 184 -6.17 -5.25 7.91
C ARG A 184 -7.28 -6.30 7.84
N GLU A 185 -8.55 -5.87 7.82
CA GLU A 185 -9.70 -6.76 7.67
C GLU A 185 -9.68 -7.47 6.30
N LEU A 186 -9.41 -6.73 5.21
CA LEU A 186 -9.27 -7.26 3.86
C LEU A 186 -8.07 -8.22 3.75
N HIS A 187 -6.92 -7.86 4.30
CA HIS A 187 -5.74 -8.74 4.35
C HIS A 187 -6.03 -10.02 5.14
N ALA A 188 -6.67 -9.92 6.30
CA ALA A 188 -7.07 -11.08 7.10
C ALA A 188 -8.08 -11.99 6.36
N ALA A 189 -8.85 -11.43 5.42
CA ALA A 189 -9.74 -12.18 4.52
C ALA A 189 -8.99 -12.82 3.32
N GLY A 190 -7.68 -12.62 3.19
CA GLY A 190 -6.83 -13.22 2.16
C GLY A 190 -6.46 -12.31 0.99
N MET A 191 -6.84 -11.03 1.02
CA MET A 191 -6.44 -10.06 0.00
C MET A 191 -4.94 -9.80 0.04
N THR A 192 -4.29 -9.72 -1.12
CA THR A 192 -2.91 -9.26 -1.24
C THR A 192 -2.88 -7.74 -1.18
N VAL A 193 -2.00 -7.17 -0.37
CA VAL A 193 -1.88 -5.72 -0.21
C VAL A 193 -0.46 -5.27 -0.53
N VAL A 194 -0.34 -4.22 -1.34
CA VAL A 194 0.92 -3.50 -1.56
C VAL A 194 0.71 -2.06 -1.12
N MET A 195 1.35 -1.64 -0.04
CA MET A 195 1.21 -0.31 0.53
C MET A 195 2.52 0.46 0.40
N ILE A 196 2.47 1.61 -0.25
CA ILE A 196 3.56 2.60 -0.26
C ILE A 196 3.22 3.65 0.79
N THR A 197 4.13 3.90 1.71
CA THR A 197 3.93 4.89 2.78
C THR A 197 5.24 5.47 3.26
N HIS A 198 5.15 6.60 3.96
CA HIS A 198 6.23 7.21 4.75
C HIS A 198 6.01 7.04 6.27
N TYR A 199 4.89 6.43 6.66
CA TYR A 199 4.55 6.25 8.08
C TYR A 199 5.01 4.88 8.58
N MET A 200 5.88 4.89 9.58
CA MET A 200 6.47 3.66 10.13
C MET A 200 5.44 2.80 10.86
N GLU A 201 4.39 3.41 11.40
CA GLU A 201 3.28 2.71 12.04
C GLU A 201 2.49 1.86 11.04
N GLU A 202 2.41 2.31 9.78
CA GLU A 202 1.75 1.56 8.70
C GLU A 202 2.63 0.40 8.25
N ALA A 203 3.94 0.64 8.10
CA ALA A 203 4.91 -0.40 7.75
C ALA A 203 4.97 -1.50 8.82
N ALA A 204 4.77 -1.15 10.09
CA ALA A 204 4.74 -2.13 11.18
C ALA A 204 3.54 -3.09 11.14
N LEU A 205 2.51 -2.80 10.31
CA LEU A 205 1.33 -3.66 10.14
C LEU A 205 1.51 -4.72 9.03
N ALA A 206 2.54 -4.57 8.20
CA ALA A 206 2.78 -5.46 7.06
C ALA A 206 3.39 -6.81 7.49
N ASP A 207 3.31 -7.81 6.61
CA ASP A 207 4.05 -9.08 6.78
C ASP A 207 5.51 -8.92 6.37
N ARG A 208 5.75 -8.05 5.39
CA ARG A 208 7.07 -7.81 4.81
C ARG A 208 7.26 -6.34 4.49
N VAL A 209 8.44 -5.84 4.76
CA VAL A 209 8.86 -4.46 4.45
C VAL A 209 10.03 -4.51 3.50
N VAL A 210 9.91 -3.81 2.39
CA VAL A 210 10.97 -3.60 1.42
C VAL A 210 11.32 -2.12 1.37
N VAL A 211 12.60 -1.80 1.49
CA VAL A 211 13.10 -0.43 1.38
C VAL A 211 13.80 -0.27 0.05
N LEU A 212 13.31 0.66 -0.75
CA LEU A 212 13.89 1.05 -2.04
C LEU A 212 14.74 2.31 -1.89
N ASP A 213 15.92 2.30 -2.50
CA ASP A 213 16.77 3.48 -2.68
C ASP A 213 17.37 3.48 -4.08
N ARG A 214 17.14 4.58 -4.82
CA ARG A 214 17.67 4.77 -6.19
C ARG A 214 17.39 3.57 -7.10
N GLY A 215 16.17 3.08 -7.07
CA GLY A 215 15.72 1.98 -7.91
C GLY A 215 16.20 0.59 -7.52
N ALA A 216 16.86 0.43 -6.37
CA ALA A 216 17.34 -0.86 -5.88
C ALA A 216 16.73 -1.23 -4.53
N VAL A 217 16.51 -2.53 -4.30
CA VAL A 217 16.14 -3.05 -2.97
C VAL A 217 17.34 -2.97 -2.05
N ARG A 218 17.23 -2.23 -0.95
CA ARG A 218 18.26 -2.05 0.07
C ARG A 218 18.04 -2.90 1.29
N LEU A 219 16.80 -2.97 1.76
CA LEU A 219 16.40 -3.80 2.89
C LEU A 219 15.17 -4.59 2.50
N ASP A 220 15.08 -5.82 2.96
CA ASP A 220 13.97 -6.72 2.72
C ASP A 220 13.85 -7.68 3.90
N GLY A 221 12.69 -7.77 4.52
CA GLY A 221 12.47 -8.62 5.66
C GLY A 221 11.15 -8.35 6.36
N THR A 222 10.95 -8.98 7.52
CA THR A 222 9.82 -8.67 8.39
C THR A 222 9.89 -7.23 8.93
N PRO A 223 8.78 -6.61 9.34
CA PRO A 223 8.81 -5.29 9.97
C PRO A 223 9.82 -5.21 11.12
N GLN A 224 9.90 -6.25 11.96
CA GLN A 224 10.85 -6.29 13.07
C GLN A 224 12.30 -6.27 12.59
N GLU A 225 12.65 -7.02 11.55
CA GLU A 225 14.01 -7.06 10.99
C GLU A 225 14.43 -5.76 10.33
N VAL A 226 13.51 -5.09 9.62
CA VAL A 226 13.81 -3.87 8.86
C VAL A 226 13.72 -2.62 9.74
N LEU A 227 12.62 -2.45 10.49
CA LEU A 227 12.35 -1.20 11.23
C LEU A 227 13.22 -1.02 12.49
N THR A 228 13.92 -2.08 12.94
CA THR A 228 14.90 -1.98 14.02
C THR A 228 16.30 -1.57 13.52
N ARG A 229 16.55 -1.53 12.23
CA ARG A 229 17.82 -1.11 11.63
C ARG A 229 17.96 0.42 11.61
N ALA A 230 17.93 1.03 12.80
CA ALA A 230 17.83 2.48 12.97
C ALA A 230 18.96 3.27 12.27
N HIS A 231 20.18 2.71 12.19
CA HIS A 231 21.29 3.36 11.50
C HIS A 231 21.07 3.38 9.98
N GLU A 232 20.78 2.22 9.40
CA GLU A 232 20.53 2.07 7.95
C GLU A 232 19.33 2.90 7.48
N LEU A 233 18.22 2.91 8.25
CA LEU A 233 17.06 3.74 7.94
C LEU A 233 17.42 5.23 7.89
N ARG A 234 18.25 5.73 8.85
CA ARG A 234 18.70 7.12 8.86
C ARG A 234 19.62 7.45 7.67
N GLU A 235 20.52 6.54 7.28
CA GLU A 235 21.33 6.70 6.09
C GLU A 235 20.49 6.82 4.81
N LEU A 236 19.35 6.12 4.76
CA LEU A 236 18.37 6.19 3.69
C LEU A 236 17.37 7.37 3.84
N SER A 237 17.62 8.27 4.80
CA SER A 237 16.75 9.43 5.11
C SER A 237 15.32 9.01 5.47
N LEU A 238 15.16 7.84 6.07
CA LEU A 238 13.87 7.35 6.56
C LEU A 238 13.75 7.57 8.07
N GLU A 239 12.52 7.75 8.52
CA GLU A 239 12.21 7.81 9.94
C GLU A 239 12.45 6.45 10.60
N VAL A 240 12.74 6.48 11.90
CA VAL A 240 12.79 5.29 12.75
C VAL A 240 11.55 5.31 13.64
N PRO A 241 10.82 4.20 13.80
CA PRO A 241 9.65 4.16 14.67
C PRO A 241 9.94 4.75 16.05
N PHE A 242 9.01 5.53 16.60
CA PHE A 242 9.18 6.14 17.93
C PHE A 242 9.51 5.09 18.99
N ALA A 243 8.75 3.98 19.00
CA ALA A 243 8.98 2.88 19.92
C ALA A 243 10.41 2.30 19.81
N CYS A 244 10.94 2.17 18.58
CA CYS A 244 12.31 1.69 18.35
C CYS A 244 13.34 2.68 18.90
N ARG A 245 13.20 3.99 18.58
CA ARG A 245 14.12 5.02 19.10
C ARG A 245 14.14 5.05 20.63
N LEU A 246 12.97 4.99 21.26
CA LEU A 246 12.85 5.03 22.70
C LEU A 246 13.42 3.74 23.34
N SER A 247 13.15 2.57 22.75
CA SER A 247 13.73 1.31 23.23
C SER A 247 15.26 1.37 23.23
N LEU A 248 15.87 1.84 22.13
CA LEU A 248 17.33 1.96 22.01
C LEU A 248 17.92 2.96 23.00
N GLU A 249 17.24 4.08 23.26
CA GLU A 249 17.66 5.08 24.23
C GLU A 249 17.60 4.53 25.68
N LEU A 250 16.55 3.74 26.01
CA LEU A 250 16.42 3.11 27.31
C LEU A 250 17.50 2.04 27.53
N GLN A 251 17.81 1.26 26.48
CA GLN A 251 18.90 0.27 26.51
C GLN A 251 20.26 0.95 26.74
N ALA A 252 20.52 2.08 26.07
CA ALA A 252 21.75 2.86 26.25
C ALA A 252 21.91 3.39 27.68
N ARG A 253 20.79 3.57 28.40
CA ARG A 253 20.77 3.94 29.84
C ARG A 253 20.79 2.75 30.80
N GLY A 254 20.98 1.54 30.28
CA GLY A 254 21.09 0.33 31.08
C GLY A 254 19.77 -0.32 31.51
N LEU A 255 18.64 0.09 30.91
CA LEU A 255 17.34 -0.54 31.15
C LEU A 255 17.17 -1.78 30.25
N PRO A 256 16.77 -2.94 30.78
CA PRO A 256 16.59 -4.18 30.02
C PRO A 256 15.23 -4.19 29.29
N VAL A 257 15.10 -3.38 28.25
CA VAL A 257 13.90 -3.25 27.41
C VAL A 257 14.16 -3.88 26.05
N ALA A 258 13.23 -4.67 25.52
CA ALA A 258 13.33 -5.20 24.17
C ALA A 258 13.16 -4.07 23.14
N THR A 259 13.76 -4.22 21.94
CA THR A 259 13.55 -3.27 20.84
C THR A 259 12.16 -3.47 20.23
N CYS A 260 11.27 -2.53 20.46
CA CYS A 260 9.90 -2.54 19.97
C CYS A 260 9.75 -1.67 18.72
N ILE A 261 8.88 -2.04 17.80
CA ILE A 261 8.56 -1.24 16.59
C ILE A 261 7.18 -0.57 16.66
N THR A 262 6.34 -0.95 17.64
CA THR A 262 5.02 -0.36 17.87
C THR A 262 4.93 0.21 19.29
N ASP A 263 4.12 1.25 19.45
CA ASP A 263 3.89 1.89 20.75
C ASP A 263 3.22 0.95 21.76
N ASP A 264 2.32 0.07 21.29
CA ASP A 264 1.66 -0.90 22.17
C ASP A 264 2.66 -1.94 22.70
N ALA A 265 3.53 -2.49 21.84
CA ALA A 265 4.58 -3.41 22.28
C ALA A 265 5.53 -2.75 23.29
N LEU A 266 5.92 -1.50 23.05
CA LEU A 266 6.75 -0.74 23.99
C LEU A 266 6.05 -0.51 25.34
N LYS A 267 4.77 -0.15 25.31
CA LYS A 267 3.97 0.02 26.52
C LYS A 267 3.88 -1.26 27.35
N GLU A 268 3.65 -2.40 26.69
CA GLU A 268 3.62 -3.70 27.38
C GLU A 268 4.96 -4.03 28.02
N GLU A 269 6.07 -3.80 27.31
CA GLU A 269 7.42 -4.03 27.80
C GLU A 269 7.74 -3.15 29.02
N LEU A 270 7.38 -1.86 28.98
CA LEU A 270 7.58 -0.93 30.09
C LEU A 270 6.71 -1.29 31.32
N CYS A 271 5.48 -1.74 31.11
CA CYS A 271 4.63 -2.21 32.19
C CYS A 271 5.20 -3.48 32.86
N ALA A 272 5.73 -4.41 32.04
CA ALA A 272 6.38 -5.62 32.53
C ALA A 272 7.66 -5.30 33.32
N LEU A 273 8.45 -4.33 32.87
CA LEU A 273 9.65 -3.88 33.58
C LEU A 273 9.30 -3.28 34.94
N ARG A 274 8.28 -2.41 34.99
CA ARG A 274 7.81 -1.81 36.25
C ARG A 274 7.36 -2.85 37.30
N SER A 275 6.78 -3.96 36.85
CA SER A 275 6.30 -5.03 37.73
C SER A 275 7.43 -5.86 38.33
N LYS A 276 8.65 -5.77 37.76
CA LYS A 276 9.87 -6.48 38.22
C LYS A 276 10.77 -5.61 39.09
N MET A 277 10.53 -4.31 39.16
CA MET A 277 11.21 -3.35 40.05
C MET A 277 10.47 -3.19 41.38
#